data_1a5d71cc74a03d4610c87000ef2beae0
#
_entry.id   1a5d71cc74a03d4610c87000ef2beae0
#
_cell.length_a   1.000
_cell.length_b   1.000
_cell.length_c   1.000
_cell.angle_alpha   90.00
_cell.angle_beta   90.00
_cell.angle_gamma   90.00
#
_symmetry.space_group_name_H-M   'P 1'
#
loop_
_entity.id
_entity.type
_entity.pdbx_description
1 polymer ?
#
loop_
_entity_poly.entity_id
_entity_poly.type
_entity_poly.pdbx_seq_one_letter_code
_entity_poly.pdbx_strand_id
1 'polypeptide(L)'
;KEREDLKVAGCWIHDRRPFADFIKSVGLTVAKGSIAQEAYDMITEMLRIDNTFDDLPVSDRKKQRQLVLSDKVDAYFAWVKQKYTQVTQNGSIGKALAYSINQEKHLRVFLTDGNIPMDNNYAEQAIRPFTLGRKNFVLIESSNGAKASAVLYSLVETAKANGLNTFEYFNLLL
;
A
#
# COMPACT_ATOMS: atom_id res chain seq x y z
N LYS A 1 -1.60 21.33 6.80
CA LYS A 1 -2.28 20.87 8.04
C LYS A 1 -2.78 19.46 7.79
N GLU A 2 -2.30 18.50 8.58
CA GLU A 2 -2.89 17.16 8.60
C GLU A 2 -4.35 17.29 9.08
N ARG A 3 -5.26 16.64 8.36
CA ARG A 3 -6.67 16.58 8.77
C ARG A 3 -6.78 15.51 9.86
N GLU A 4 -7.23 15.91 11.04
CA GLU A 4 -7.37 15.01 12.20
C GLU A 4 -8.47 13.94 12.03
N ASP A 5 -9.40 14.19 11.10
CA ASP A 5 -10.50 13.28 10.75
C ASP A 5 -10.09 12.18 9.74
N LEU A 6 -8.87 12.22 9.19
CA LEU A 6 -8.36 11.25 8.22
C LEU A 6 -7.20 10.45 8.79
N LYS A 7 -7.28 9.12 8.63
CA LYS A 7 -6.16 8.22 8.91
C LYS A 7 -5.51 7.78 7.61
N VAL A 8 -4.22 8.03 7.47
CA VAL A 8 -3.44 7.57 6.33
C VAL A 8 -2.89 6.18 6.65
N ALA A 9 -3.30 5.17 5.89
CA ALA A 9 -2.74 3.82 5.99
C ALA A 9 -1.57 3.67 5.02
N GLY A 10 -0.50 3.03 5.49
CA GLY A 10 0.64 2.65 4.66
C GLY A 10 0.39 1.32 3.94
N CYS A 11 1.12 1.09 2.84
CA CYS A 11 1.04 -0.13 2.04
C CYS A 11 2.28 -1.00 2.27
N TRP A 12 2.09 -2.19 2.82
CA TRP A 12 3.16 -3.16 3.07
C TRP A 12 3.78 -3.73 1.79
N ILE A 13 3.05 -3.74 0.68
CA ILE A 13 3.61 -4.11 -0.64
C ILE A 13 4.65 -3.08 -1.09
N HIS A 14 4.39 -1.78 -0.86
CA HIS A 14 5.36 -0.72 -1.16
C HIS A 14 6.58 -0.79 -0.24
N ASP A 15 6.41 -1.13 1.03
CA ASP A 15 7.53 -1.35 1.96
C ASP A 15 8.40 -2.53 1.54
N ARG A 16 7.79 -3.63 1.04
CA ARG A 16 8.48 -4.83 0.57
C ARG A 16 9.22 -4.63 -0.75
N ARG A 17 8.72 -3.75 -1.63
CA ARG A 17 9.20 -3.63 -3.02
C ARG A 17 10.70 -3.34 -3.15
N PRO A 18 11.31 -2.38 -2.41
CA PRO A 18 12.74 -2.12 -2.52
C PRO A 18 13.61 -3.33 -2.19
N PHE A 19 13.20 -4.16 -1.23
CA PHE A 19 13.90 -5.39 -0.89
C PHE A 19 13.77 -6.44 -2.00
N ALA A 20 12.58 -6.59 -2.58
CA ALA A 20 12.36 -7.46 -3.73
C ALA A 20 13.19 -7.04 -4.95
N ASP A 21 13.29 -5.74 -5.21
CA ASP A 21 14.06 -5.20 -6.32
C ASP A 21 15.56 -5.43 -6.12
N PHE A 22 16.06 -5.29 -4.88
CA PHE A 22 17.43 -5.66 -4.55
C PHE A 22 17.69 -7.15 -4.80
N ILE A 23 16.83 -8.04 -4.31
CA ILE A 23 16.96 -9.49 -4.49
C ILE A 23 17.01 -9.83 -5.99
N LYS A 24 16.15 -9.23 -6.80
CA LYS A 24 16.15 -9.41 -8.26
C LYS A 24 17.46 -8.92 -8.91
N SER A 25 18.01 -7.81 -8.44
CA SER A 25 19.21 -7.21 -9.02
C SER A 25 20.47 -8.04 -8.79
N VAL A 26 20.59 -8.69 -7.63
CA VAL A 26 21.77 -9.50 -7.27
C VAL A 26 21.59 -11.00 -7.51
N GLY A 27 20.35 -11.44 -7.74
CA GLY A 27 19.98 -12.84 -7.90
C GLY A 27 19.77 -13.58 -6.56
N LEU A 28 18.93 -14.62 -6.58
CA LEU A 28 18.48 -15.34 -5.38
C LEU A 28 19.63 -15.97 -4.58
N THR A 29 20.64 -16.49 -5.26
CA THR A 29 21.78 -17.16 -4.60
C THR A 29 22.58 -16.17 -3.78
N VAL A 30 22.84 -14.96 -4.31
CA VAL A 30 23.60 -13.90 -3.64
C VAL A 30 22.76 -13.23 -2.55
N ALA A 31 21.46 -13.10 -2.78
CA ALA A 31 20.54 -12.50 -1.82
C ALA A 31 20.30 -13.37 -0.58
N LYS A 32 20.57 -14.68 -0.65
CA LYS A 32 20.30 -15.61 0.44
C LYS A 32 21.00 -15.19 1.74
N GLY A 33 20.21 -15.02 2.81
CA GLY A 33 20.69 -14.57 4.13
C GLY A 33 21.07 -13.10 4.21
N SER A 34 20.76 -12.31 3.16
CA SER A 34 20.94 -10.85 3.21
C SER A 34 19.81 -10.17 3.99
N ILE A 35 20.09 -8.94 4.45
CA ILE A 35 19.09 -8.07 5.09
C ILE A 35 17.85 -7.89 4.19
N ALA A 36 18.05 -7.80 2.87
CA ALA A 36 16.93 -7.69 1.93
C ALA A 36 16.05 -8.95 1.92
N GLN A 37 16.66 -10.14 1.96
CA GLN A 37 15.89 -11.39 2.02
C GLN A 37 15.17 -11.52 3.35
N GLU A 38 15.82 -11.21 4.47
CA GLU A 38 15.19 -11.26 5.80
C GLU A 38 13.96 -10.32 5.87
N ALA A 39 14.10 -9.05 5.42
CA ALA A 39 12.99 -8.11 5.37
C ALA A 39 11.85 -8.58 4.47
N TYR A 40 12.19 -9.04 3.27
CA TYR A 40 11.21 -9.55 2.30
C TYR A 40 10.40 -10.72 2.88
N ASP A 41 11.07 -11.66 3.55
CA ASP A 41 10.44 -12.85 4.13
C ASP A 41 9.52 -12.48 5.30
N MET A 42 9.96 -11.58 6.20
CA MET A 42 9.15 -11.10 7.32
C MET A 42 7.87 -10.42 6.84
N ILE A 43 7.97 -9.53 5.85
CA ILE A 43 6.79 -8.84 5.30
C ILE A 43 5.88 -9.81 4.56
N THR A 44 6.46 -10.74 3.77
CA THR A 44 5.68 -11.74 3.02
C THR A 44 4.92 -12.67 3.95
N GLU A 45 5.53 -13.07 5.07
CA GLU A 45 4.86 -13.87 6.09
C GLU A 45 3.66 -13.14 6.70
N MET A 46 3.84 -11.86 7.09
CA MET A 46 2.75 -11.04 7.63
C MET A 46 1.59 -10.90 6.64
N LEU A 47 1.88 -10.61 5.38
CA LEU A 47 0.87 -10.54 4.32
C LEU A 47 0.14 -11.88 4.12
N ARG A 48 0.87 -13.00 4.14
CA ARG A 48 0.28 -14.35 4.01
C ARG A 48 -0.66 -14.66 5.18
N ILE A 49 -0.28 -14.29 6.39
CA ILE A 49 -1.13 -14.47 7.58
C ILE A 49 -2.38 -13.61 7.45
N ASP A 50 -2.25 -12.33 7.08
CA ASP A 50 -3.39 -11.42 6.95
C ASP A 50 -4.42 -11.91 5.94
N ASN A 51 -3.98 -12.45 4.80
CA ASN A 51 -4.85 -13.04 3.78
C ASN A 51 -5.70 -14.20 4.32
N THR A 52 -5.26 -14.89 5.38
CA THR A 52 -6.08 -15.95 6.03
C THR A 52 -7.29 -15.39 6.79
N PHE A 53 -7.34 -14.09 6.98
CA PHE A 53 -8.42 -13.40 7.70
C PHE A 53 -9.43 -12.73 6.76
N ASP A 54 -9.29 -12.86 5.43
CA ASP A 54 -10.11 -12.15 4.45
C ASP A 54 -11.59 -12.48 4.53
N ASP A 55 -11.92 -13.72 4.84
CA ASP A 55 -13.32 -14.18 4.98
C ASP A 55 -13.94 -13.90 6.35
N LEU A 56 -13.17 -13.36 7.28
CA LEU A 56 -13.67 -13.05 8.63
C LEU A 56 -14.49 -11.75 8.65
N PRO A 57 -15.51 -11.67 9.53
CA PRO A 57 -16.17 -10.41 9.84
C PRO A 57 -15.15 -9.34 10.28
N VAL A 58 -15.42 -8.08 9.97
CA VAL A 58 -14.51 -6.95 10.23
C VAL A 58 -14.01 -6.90 11.67
N SER A 59 -14.90 -7.11 12.63
CA SER A 59 -14.56 -7.12 14.05
C SER A 59 -13.60 -8.24 14.44
N ASP A 60 -13.79 -9.42 13.84
CA ASP A 60 -12.99 -10.60 14.14
C ASP A 60 -11.65 -10.54 13.41
N ARG A 61 -11.63 -10.01 12.16
CA ARG A 61 -10.39 -9.69 11.44
C ARG A 61 -9.51 -8.74 12.26
N LYS A 62 -10.07 -7.66 12.81
CA LYS A 62 -9.33 -6.75 13.69
C LYS A 62 -8.73 -7.48 14.90
N LYS A 63 -9.52 -8.31 15.59
CA LYS A 63 -9.06 -9.08 16.77
C LYS A 63 -7.92 -10.03 16.38
N GLN A 64 -8.06 -10.77 15.27
CA GLN A 64 -7.04 -11.70 14.81
C GLN A 64 -5.75 -10.97 14.43
N ARG A 65 -5.83 -9.85 13.74
CA ARG A 65 -4.67 -9.00 13.43
C ARG A 65 -3.94 -8.56 14.70
N GLN A 66 -4.69 -8.10 15.69
CA GLN A 66 -4.10 -7.68 16.97
C GLN A 66 -3.46 -8.84 17.73
N LEU A 67 -4.08 -10.02 17.72
CA LEU A 67 -3.59 -11.19 18.42
C LEU A 67 -2.35 -11.82 17.76
N VAL A 68 -2.33 -11.87 16.41
CA VAL A 68 -1.32 -12.65 15.68
C VAL A 68 -0.26 -11.77 15.01
N LEU A 69 -0.65 -10.59 14.51
CA LEU A 69 0.26 -9.75 13.73
C LEU A 69 0.90 -8.62 14.53
N SER A 70 0.34 -8.20 15.66
CA SER A 70 0.90 -7.10 16.45
C SER A 70 2.36 -7.36 16.84
N ASP A 71 2.64 -8.52 17.43
CA ASP A 71 3.99 -8.89 17.87
C ASP A 71 4.95 -9.04 16.68
N LYS A 72 4.47 -9.54 15.54
CA LYS A 72 5.29 -9.66 14.31
C LYS A 72 5.64 -8.29 13.74
N VAL A 73 4.70 -7.35 13.76
CA VAL A 73 4.94 -5.96 13.35
C VAL A 73 5.94 -5.29 14.28
N ASP A 74 5.81 -5.50 15.59
CA ASP A 74 6.75 -4.97 16.59
C ASP A 74 8.15 -5.55 16.39
N ALA A 75 8.26 -6.85 16.18
CA ALA A 75 9.52 -7.54 15.90
C ALA A 75 10.16 -7.02 14.60
N TYR A 76 9.36 -6.83 13.55
CA TYR A 76 9.85 -6.26 12.29
C TYR A 76 10.45 -4.87 12.49
N PHE A 77 9.75 -3.95 13.14
CA PHE A 77 10.28 -2.59 13.33
C PHE A 77 11.47 -2.53 14.29
N ALA A 78 11.52 -3.38 15.32
CA ALA A 78 12.70 -3.51 16.17
C ALA A 78 13.90 -3.99 15.35
N TRP A 79 13.71 -5.00 14.52
CA TRP A 79 14.72 -5.54 13.61
C TRP A 79 15.17 -4.50 12.58
N VAL A 80 14.25 -3.78 11.93
CA VAL A 80 14.57 -2.72 10.96
C VAL A 80 15.45 -1.64 11.59
N LYS A 81 15.09 -1.15 12.78
CA LYS A 81 15.85 -0.14 13.51
C LYS A 81 17.26 -0.62 13.85
N GLN A 82 17.40 -1.88 14.28
CA GLN A 82 18.69 -2.49 14.54
C GLN A 82 19.53 -2.61 13.27
N LYS A 83 18.97 -3.13 12.17
CA LYS A 83 19.70 -3.32 10.91
C LYS A 83 20.08 -1.99 10.26
N TYR A 84 19.26 -0.96 10.41
CA TYR A 84 19.56 0.38 9.88
C TYR A 84 20.88 0.96 10.42
N THR A 85 21.25 0.66 11.67
CA THR A 85 22.53 1.09 12.25
C THR A 85 23.74 0.34 11.70
N GLN A 86 23.52 -0.79 11.00
CA GLN A 86 24.57 -1.69 10.52
C GLN A 86 24.86 -1.52 9.01
N VAL A 87 24.11 -0.67 8.31
CA VAL A 87 24.24 -0.49 6.87
C VAL A 87 24.57 0.94 6.48
N THR A 88 25.14 1.12 5.30
CA THR A 88 25.34 2.45 4.72
C THR A 88 24.00 3.10 4.39
N GLN A 89 23.66 4.20 5.06
CA GLN A 89 22.35 4.86 4.97
C GLN A 89 21.98 5.31 3.56
N ASN A 90 22.98 5.75 2.77
CA ASN A 90 22.78 6.18 1.38
C ASN A 90 22.70 5.02 0.37
N GLY A 91 22.97 3.79 0.79
CA GLY A 91 22.84 2.58 -0.02
C GLY A 91 21.35 2.22 -0.27
N SER A 92 21.10 1.34 -1.24
CA SER A 92 19.73 0.89 -1.57
C SER A 92 19.02 0.28 -0.37
N ILE A 93 19.70 -0.58 0.39
CA ILE A 93 19.14 -1.21 1.60
C ILE A 93 18.94 -0.19 2.72
N GLY A 94 19.90 0.72 2.94
CA GLY A 94 19.76 1.78 3.93
C GLY A 94 18.54 2.67 3.65
N LYS A 95 18.32 3.05 2.40
CA LYS A 95 17.14 3.81 1.98
C LYS A 95 15.83 3.03 2.16
N ALA A 96 15.83 1.72 1.88
CA ALA A 96 14.68 0.86 2.11
C ALA A 96 14.32 0.78 3.60
N LEU A 97 15.29 0.52 4.47
CA LEU A 97 15.10 0.49 5.92
C LEU A 97 14.64 1.86 6.47
N ALA A 98 15.21 2.97 5.97
CA ALA A 98 14.78 4.31 6.33
C ALA A 98 13.33 4.58 5.94
N TYR A 99 12.90 4.09 4.76
CA TYR A 99 11.50 4.18 4.34
C TYR A 99 10.58 3.45 5.33
N SER A 100 10.89 2.21 5.70
CA SER A 100 10.14 1.43 6.68
C SER A 100 10.01 2.19 8.02
N ILE A 101 11.12 2.75 8.53
CA ILE A 101 11.12 3.53 9.78
C ILE A 101 10.20 4.75 9.66
N ASN A 102 10.31 5.51 8.58
CA ASN A 102 9.53 6.72 8.36
C ASN A 102 8.04 6.43 8.16
N GLN A 103 7.70 5.24 7.65
CA GLN A 103 6.33 4.81 7.40
C GLN A 103 5.73 4.00 8.56
N GLU A 104 6.47 3.71 9.63
CA GLU A 104 6.01 2.87 10.74
C GLU A 104 4.61 3.26 11.25
N LYS A 105 4.38 4.55 11.50
CA LYS A 105 3.09 5.07 11.96
C LYS A 105 1.94 4.68 11.01
N HIS A 106 2.17 4.79 9.71
CA HIS A 106 1.16 4.52 8.69
C HIS A 106 1.00 3.02 8.43
N LEU A 107 2.09 2.27 8.44
CA LEU A 107 2.08 0.82 8.26
C LEU A 107 1.36 0.07 9.39
N ARG A 108 1.31 0.65 10.60
CA ARG A 108 0.58 0.08 11.75
C ARG A 108 -0.93 0.31 11.72
N VAL A 109 -1.44 1.20 10.86
CA VAL A 109 -2.84 1.63 10.87
C VAL A 109 -3.81 0.46 10.61
N PHE A 110 -3.45 -0.53 9.78
CA PHE A 110 -4.29 -1.70 9.49
C PHE A 110 -4.65 -2.53 10.73
N LEU A 111 -3.84 -2.47 11.80
CA LEU A 111 -4.14 -3.13 13.08
C LEU A 111 -5.29 -2.47 13.85
N THR A 112 -5.65 -1.23 13.49
CA THR A 112 -6.67 -0.46 14.24
C THR A 112 -8.08 -0.72 13.76
N ASP A 113 -8.26 -1.23 12.53
CA ASP A 113 -9.57 -1.47 11.91
C ASP A 113 -9.48 -2.63 10.90
N GLY A 114 -10.40 -3.59 10.99
CA GLY A 114 -10.45 -4.75 10.09
C GLY A 114 -10.81 -4.41 8.63
N ASN A 115 -11.37 -3.22 8.36
CA ASN A 115 -11.63 -2.75 6.99
C ASN A 115 -10.38 -2.23 6.27
N ILE A 116 -9.34 -1.83 7.01
CA ILE A 116 -8.14 -1.27 6.41
C ILE A 116 -7.26 -2.41 5.90
N PRO A 117 -7.01 -2.52 4.58
CA PRO A 117 -6.14 -3.57 4.05
C PRO A 117 -4.66 -3.29 4.36
N MET A 118 -3.82 -4.34 4.36
CA MET A 118 -2.36 -4.20 4.44
C MET A 118 -1.74 -3.61 3.16
N ASP A 119 -2.46 -3.64 2.04
CA ASP A 119 -2.03 -3.07 0.78
C ASP A 119 -3.00 -1.98 0.28
N ASN A 120 -2.65 -1.32 -0.81
CA ASN A 120 -3.51 -0.31 -1.43
C ASN A 120 -4.01 -0.73 -2.83
N ASN A 121 -4.07 -2.03 -3.10
CA ASN A 121 -4.48 -2.57 -4.41
C ASN A 121 -5.84 -2.02 -4.85
N TYR A 122 -6.80 -1.91 -3.94
CA TYR A 122 -8.11 -1.34 -4.25
C TYR A 122 -8.03 0.12 -4.69
N ALA A 123 -7.24 0.94 -4.01
CA ALA A 123 -7.05 2.34 -4.38
C ALA A 123 -6.31 2.47 -5.73
N GLU A 124 -5.29 1.62 -5.96
CA GLU A 124 -4.57 1.58 -7.23
C GLU A 124 -5.47 1.13 -8.38
N GLN A 125 -6.32 0.12 -8.16
CA GLN A 125 -7.28 -0.32 -9.15
C GLN A 125 -8.33 0.74 -9.46
N ALA A 126 -8.83 1.45 -8.45
CA ALA A 126 -9.80 2.53 -8.63
C ALA A 126 -9.24 3.71 -9.44
N ILE A 127 -7.94 4.02 -9.29
CA ILE A 127 -7.28 5.10 -10.05
C ILE A 127 -6.76 4.65 -11.43
N ARG A 128 -6.66 3.35 -11.67
CA ARG A 128 -6.10 2.77 -12.89
C ARG A 128 -6.80 3.21 -14.17
N PRO A 129 -8.15 3.28 -14.26
CA PRO A 129 -8.84 3.77 -15.43
C PRO A 129 -8.42 5.19 -15.82
N PHE A 130 -8.26 6.08 -14.85
CA PHE A 130 -7.75 7.44 -15.05
C PHE A 130 -6.33 7.42 -15.63
N THR A 131 -5.43 6.58 -15.08
CA THR A 131 -4.04 6.48 -15.57
C THR A 131 -3.93 5.81 -16.94
N LEU A 132 -4.86 4.90 -17.30
CA LEU A 132 -4.94 4.31 -18.62
C LEU A 132 -5.40 5.33 -19.68
N GLY A 133 -6.30 6.23 -19.32
CA GLY A 133 -6.72 7.35 -20.18
C GLY A 133 -5.55 8.21 -20.65
N ARG A 134 -4.49 8.34 -19.83
CA ARG A 134 -3.24 9.01 -20.20
C ARG A 134 -2.61 8.46 -21.49
N LYS A 135 -2.79 7.19 -21.83
CA LYS A 135 -2.31 6.61 -23.10
C LYS A 135 -3.04 7.19 -24.33
N ASN A 136 -4.26 7.71 -24.14
CA ASN A 136 -5.05 8.27 -25.23
C ASN A 136 -4.81 9.77 -25.41
N PHE A 137 -4.70 10.54 -24.30
CA PHE A 137 -4.54 12.00 -24.39
C PHE A 137 -3.15 12.50 -23.96
N VAL A 138 -2.19 11.62 -23.75
CA VAL A 138 -0.74 11.85 -23.50
C VAL A 138 -0.43 12.93 -22.43
N LEU A 139 -1.04 14.12 -22.54
CA LEU A 139 -0.86 15.27 -21.65
C LEU A 139 -2.22 15.91 -21.31
N ILE A 140 -2.36 16.39 -20.08
CA ILE A 140 -3.41 17.33 -19.68
C ILE A 140 -2.72 18.69 -19.52
N GLU A 141 -2.95 19.57 -20.49
CA GLU A 141 -2.22 20.84 -20.63
C GLU A 141 -2.54 21.87 -19.55
N SER A 142 -3.68 21.75 -18.86
CA SER A 142 -4.08 22.70 -17.84
C SER A 142 -4.46 22.04 -16.50
N SER A 143 -4.19 22.72 -15.40
CA SER A 143 -4.60 22.28 -14.07
C SER A 143 -6.13 22.17 -13.92
N ASN A 144 -6.89 23.02 -14.62
CA ASN A 144 -8.35 22.95 -14.65
C ASN A 144 -8.85 21.74 -15.43
N GLY A 145 -8.22 21.43 -16.58
CA GLY A 145 -8.51 20.21 -17.33
C GLY A 145 -8.19 18.95 -16.53
N ALA A 146 -7.09 18.93 -15.76
CA ALA A 146 -6.76 17.83 -14.86
C ALA A 146 -7.82 17.63 -13.77
N LYS A 147 -8.28 18.71 -13.14
CA LYS A 147 -9.35 18.66 -12.14
C LYS A 147 -10.67 18.17 -12.72
N ALA A 148 -11.07 18.69 -13.87
CA ALA A 148 -12.30 18.28 -14.56
C ALA A 148 -12.26 16.78 -14.90
N SER A 149 -11.15 16.31 -15.48
CA SER A 149 -10.93 14.90 -15.78
C SER A 149 -11.01 14.03 -14.53
N ALA A 150 -10.35 14.44 -13.44
CA ALA A 150 -10.37 13.70 -12.18
C ALA A 150 -11.79 13.58 -11.62
N VAL A 151 -12.58 14.65 -11.67
CA VAL A 151 -13.99 14.64 -11.22
C VAL A 151 -14.83 13.69 -12.08
N LEU A 152 -14.75 13.79 -13.41
CA LEU A 152 -15.52 12.93 -14.32
C LEU A 152 -15.15 11.45 -14.14
N TYR A 153 -13.86 11.11 -14.07
CA TYR A 153 -13.45 9.71 -13.81
C TYR A 153 -13.93 9.23 -12.44
N SER A 154 -13.88 10.09 -11.42
CA SER A 154 -14.38 9.74 -10.08
C SER A 154 -15.88 9.40 -10.10
N LEU A 155 -16.68 10.18 -10.81
CA LEU A 155 -18.11 9.91 -10.99
C LEU A 155 -18.36 8.60 -11.75
N VAL A 156 -17.64 8.37 -12.86
CA VAL A 156 -17.74 7.12 -13.65
C VAL A 156 -17.40 5.90 -12.79
N GLU A 157 -16.28 5.92 -12.09
CA GLU A 157 -15.84 4.78 -11.29
C GLU A 157 -16.75 4.56 -10.06
N THR A 158 -17.29 5.64 -9.49
CA THR A 158 -18.29 5.54 -8.41
C THR A 158 -19.57 4.89 -8.91
N ALA A 159 -20.06 5.29 -10.08
CA ALA A 159 -21.26 4.67 -10.68
C ALA A 159 -21.03 3.16 -10.93
N LYS A 160 -19.90 2.80 -11.54
CA LYS A 160 -19.53 1.39 -11.78
C LYS A 160 -19.43 0.58 -10.48
N ALA A 161 -18.77 1.13 -9.45
CA ALA A 161 -18.61 0.47 -8.15
C ALA A 161 -19.96 0.19 -7.47
N ASN A 162 -20.99 0.99 -7.78
CA ASN A 162 -22.35 0.81 -7.28
C ASN A 162 -23.27 0.06 -8.27
N GLY A 163 -22.74 -0.51 -9.35
CA GLY A 163 -23.53 -1.26 -10.34
C GLY A 163 -24.50 -0.41 -11.17
N LEU A 164 -24.26 0.92 -11.21
CA LEU A 164 -25.13 1.85 -11.94
C LEU A 164 -24.70 1.92 -13.42
N ASN A 165 -25.69 2.12 -14.32
CA ASN A 165 -25.40 2.49 -15.69
C ASN A 165 -24.81 3.90 -15.73
N THR A 166 -23.56 4.03 -16.16
CA THR A 166 -22.85 5.31 -16.14
C THR A 166 -23.51 6.38 -17.02
N PHE A 167 -24.08 6.01 -18.16
CA PHE A 167 -24.76 6.95 -19.05
C PHE A 167 -26.05 7.50 -18.41
N GLU A 168 -26.88 6.63 -17.84
CA GLU A 168 -28.09 7.05 -17.14
C GLU A 168 -27.77 7.88 -15.89
N TYR A 169 -26.71 7.50 -15.17
CA TYR A 169 -26.25 8.25 -14.02
C TYR A 169 -25.81 9.68 -14.39
N PHE A 170 -25.10 9.85 -15.50
CA PHE A 170 -24.72 11.19 -15.98
C PHE A 170 -25.91 12.00 -16.46
N ASN A 171 -26.88 11.39 -17.17
CA ASN A 171 -28.12 12.07 -17.58
C ASN A 171 -28.96 12.54 -16.39
N LEU A 172 -28.83 11.92 -15.23
CA LEU A 172 -29.51 12.35 -14.01
C LEU A 172 -28.82 13.52 -13.32
N LEU A 173 -27.46 13.60 -13.46
CA LEU A 173 -26.63 14.63 -12.79
C LEU A 173 -26.53 15.93 -13.56
N LEU A 174 -26.69 15.91 -14.89
CA LEU A 174 -26.55 17.04 -15.82
C LEU A 174 -27.92 17.51 -16.32
#